data_608cd396b0889e64f952b0a8fce8c400
#
_entry.id   608cd396b0889e64f952b0a8fce8c400
#
_cell.length_a   1.000
_cell.length_b   1.000
_cell.length_c   1.000
_cell.angle_alpha   90.00
_cell.angle_beta   90.00
_cell.angle_gamma   90.00
#
_symmetry.space_group_name_H-M   'P 1'
#
loop_
_entity.id
_entity.type
_entity.pdbx_description
1 polymer ?
#
loop_
_entity_poly.entity_id
_entity_poly.type
_entity_poly.pdbx_seq_one_letter_code
_entity_poly.pdbx_strand_id
1 'polypeptide(L)'
;MNDFSHVDIFATKGIEYLIVIGFLILIIPFWKYLNSPVNISPVFKFSSAKAVVNRITSKIPQGIFLDPTHSWAFMQRSGLVRVGVDNFLLSTTGPVNYIDLHQPGEVIKRGDIMGRLMQGRKSLNVYSPVSGKIQKTNKHPDKSEQSSDIFDKSWLYAIEPENWSRDMKNMLFAKKAEDWIKKEIDRLRDFLAFATQKYGYNPGMVILQEGGAIMDEALRIMPEDIWAEFQAEFINANKMV
;
A
#
# COMPACT_ATOMS: atom_id res chain seq x y z
N MET A 1 83.03 -24.66 23.62
CA MET A 1 82.49 -24.89 22.31
C MET A 1 80.97 -24.63 22.44
N ASN A 2 80.60 -23.44 22.12
CA ASN A 2 79.17 -23.04 22.18
C ASN A 2 78.62 -23.09 20.76
N ASP A 3 77.80 -24.10 20.52
CA ASP A 3 77.06 -24.26 19.28
C ASP A 3 75.82 -23.37 19.33
N PHE A 4 75.93 -22.16 18.76
CA PHE A 4 74.76 -21.32 18.56
C PHE A 4 74.04 -21.85 17.31
N SER A 5 73.04 -22.65 17.54
CA SER A 5 72.08 -23.00 16.48
C SER A 5 71.47 -21.71 15.91
N HIS A 6 71.83 -21.38 14.68
CA HIS A 6 71.19 -20.32 13.91
C HIS A 6 69.75 -20.71 13.73
N VAL A 7 68.88 -20.23 14.60
CA VAL A 7 67.45 -20.24 14.32
C VAL A 7 67.25 -19.25 13.19
N ASP A 8 66.97 -19.76 12.01
CA ASP A 8 66.70 -18.93 10.83
C ASP A 8 65.34 -18.19 11.02
N ILE A 9 65.44 -16.96 11.52
CA ILE A 9 64.33 -16.08 11.82
C ILE A 9 63.51 -15.80 10.53
N PHE A 10 64.12 -15.98 9.36
CA PHE A 10 63.42 -15.77 8.07
C PHE A 10 62.56 -16.96 7.68
N ALA A 11 62.83 -18.20 8.08
CA ALA A 11 62.00 -19.36 7.82
C ALA A 11 60.64 -19.27 8.55
N THR A 12 60.66 -18.77 9.80
CA THR A 12 59.39 -18.55 10.56
C THR A 12 58.57 -17.42 9.98
N LYS A 13 59.19 -16.34 9.52
CA LYS A 13 58.45 -15.21 8.89
C LYS A 13 57.77 -15.59 7.57
N GLY A 14 58.34 -16.51 6.81
CA GLY A 14 57.72 -17.03 5.57
C GLY A 14 56.38 -17.70 5.85
N ILE A 15 56.26 -18.46 6.93
CA ILE A 15 55.01 -19.12 7.34
C ILE A 15 53.98 -18.09 7.80
N GLU A 16 54.41 -17.08 8.55
CA GLU A 16 53.50 -15.98 8.99
C GLU A 16 52.90 -15.23 7.81
N TYR A 17 53.71 -14.90 6.80
CA TYR A 17 53.20 -14.26 5.58
C TYR A 17 52.24 -15.15 4.78
N LEU A 18 52.49 -16.45 4.70
CA LEU A 18 51.58 -17.39 4.04
C LEU A 18 50.23 -17.47 4.76
N ILE A 19 50.24 -17.45 6.11
CA ILE A 19 48.98 -17.43 6.89
C ILE A 19 48.20 -16.14 6.63
N VAL A 20 48.88 -14.98 6.63
CA VAL A 20 48.25 -13.69 6.35
C VAL A 20 47.68 -13.64 4.93
N ILE A 21 48.43 -14.09 3.95
CA ILE A 21 47.98 -14.17 2.56
C ILE A 21 46.79 -15.12 2.44
N GLY A 22 46.83 -16.29 3.07
CA GLY A 22 45.73 -17.25 3.13
C GLY A 22 44.48 -16.64 3.76
N PHE A 23 44.61 -15.88 4.84
CA PHE A 23 43.53 -15.17 5.48
C PHE A 23 42.92 -14.11 4.54
N LEU A 24 43.77 -13.31 3.88
CA LEU A 24 43.29 -12.30 2.93
C LEU A 24 42.57 -12.92 1.73
N ILE A 25 43.03 -14.06 1.23
CA ILE A 25 42.34 -14.81 0.15
C ILE A 25 40.98 -15.33 0.62
N LEU A 26 40.87 -15.78 1.89
CA LEU A 26 39.63 -16.29 2.45
C LEU A 26 38.64 -15.17 2.81
N ILE A 27 39.13 -14.00 3.24
CA ILE A 27 38.26 -12.90 3.65
C ILE A 27 37.43 -12.33 2.47
N ILE A 28 37.97 -12.37 1.25
CA ILE A 28 37.25 -11.87 0.05
C ILE A 28 36.00 -12.71 -0.26
N PRO A 29 36.07 -14.05 -0.39
CA PRO A 29 34.87 -14.86 -0.62
C PRO A 29 33.96 -14.88 0.61
N PHE A 30 34.51 -14.81 1.83
CA PHE A 30 33.71 -14.70 3.04
C PHE A 30 32.92 -13.39 3.08
N TRP A 31 33.53 -12.27 2.74
CA TRP A 31 32.88 -10.97 2.64
C TRP A 31 31.82 -10.95 1.53
N LYS A 32 32.14 -11.58 0.39
CA LYS A 32 31.17 -11.81 -0.69
C LYS A 32 29.97 -12.68 -0.25
N TYR A 33 30.22 -13.72 0.56
CA TYR A 33 29.19 -14.59 1.13
C TYR A 33 28.29 -13.83 2.11
N LEU A 34 28.86 -13.04 3.01
CA LEU A 34 28.12 -12.21 3.97
C LEU A 34 27.33 -11.08 3.29
N ASN A 35 27.90 -10.47 2.25
CA ASN A 35 27.26 -9.42 1.48
C ASN A 35 26.61 -9.94 0.18
N SER A 36 26.47 -11.26 0.03
CA SER A 36 25.66 -11.79 -1.06
C SER A 36 24.27 -11.22 -0.90
N PRO A 37 23.76 -10.44 -1.88
CA PRO A 37 22.38 -10.03 -1.85
C PRO A 37 21.58 -11.34 -1.81
N VAL A 38 20.80 -11.54 -0.75
CA VAL A 38 19.77 -12.56 -0.75
C VAL A 38 18.96 -12.23 -2.01
N ASN A 39 19.03 -13.09 -3.01
CA ASN A 39 18.21 -12.98 -4.20
C ASN A 39 16.75 -13.23 -3.77
N ILE A 40 16.21 -12.25 -3.07
CA ILE A 40 14.78 -12.06 -3.01
C ILE A 40 14.44 -11.65 -4.44
N SER A 41 13.94 -12.59 -5.23
CA SER A 41 13.45 -12.30 -6.56
C SER A 41 12.59 -11.05 -6.43
N PRO A 42 12.93 -9.92 -7.07
CA PRO A 42 12.13 -8.73 -6.99
C PRO A 42 10.87 -8.98 -7.82
N VAL A 43 9.87 -9.64 -7.21
CA VAL A 43 8.51 -9.70 -7.76
C VAL A 43 7.90 -8.30 -7.75
N PHE A 44 8.55 -7.36 -7.04
CA PHE A 44 8.09 -5.99 -6.91
C PHE A 44 9.01 -5.05 -7.70
N LYS A 45 8.46 -4.43 -8.75
CA LYS A 45 9.04 -3.22 -9.33
C LYS A 45 8.87 -2.11 -8.30
N PHE A 46 9.93 -1.77 -7.56
CA PHE A 46 9.94 -0.62 -6.68
C PHE A 46 9.70 0.64 -7.50
N SER A 47 8.50 1.18 -7.46
CA SER A 47 8.25 2.54 -7.91
C SER A 47 8.96 3.49 -6.94
N SER A 48 9.64 4.53 -7.45
CA SER A 48 10.27 5.50 -6.56
C SER A 48 9.20 6.12 -5.63
N ALA A 49 9.57 6.38 -4.39
CA ALA A 49 8.68 6.94 -3.36
C ALA A 49 7.92 8.19 -3.80
N LYS A 50 8.55 9.06 -4.59
CA LYS A 50 7.89 10.20 -5.25
C LYS A 50 6.75 9.75 -6.18
N ALA A 51 6.88 8.59 -6.84
CA ALA A 51 5.86 8.09 -7.74
C ALA A 51 4.60 7.63 -7.00
N VAL A 52 4.74 7.03 -5.80
CA VAL A 52 3.60 6.58 -4.98
C VAL A 52 2.82 7.77 -4.44
N VAL A 53 3.52 8.72 -3.79
CA VAL A 53 2.88 9.95 -3.30
C VAL A 53 2.24 10.72 -4.45
N ASN A 54 2.93 10.89 -5.58
CA ASN A 54 2.36 11.56 -6.74
C ASN A 54 1.16 10.81 -7.34
N ARG A 55 1.11 9.50 -7.26
CA ARG A 55 0.01 8.67 -7.75
C ARG A 55 -1.23 8.81 -6.86
N ILE A 56 -1.03 8.74 -5.53
CA ILE A 56 -2.12 8.91 -4.55
C ILE A 56 -2.61 10.36 -4.53
N THR A 57 -1.69 11.34 -4.67
CA THR A 57 -2.01 12.77 -4.72
C THR A 57 -2.25 13.30 -6.13
N SER A 58 -2.15 12.45 -7.18
CA SER A 58 -2.48 12.86 -8.54
C SER A 58 -3.86 13.52 -8.54
N LYS A 59 -3.95 14.64 -9.24
CA LYS A 59 -5.11 15.54 -9.22
C LYS A 59 -6.42 14.77 -9.18
N ILE A 60 -7.15 14.91 -8.08
CA ILE A 60 -8.53 14.41 -7.99
C ILE A 60 -9.30 15.15 -9.10
N PRO A 61 -9.91 14.44 -10.06
CA PRO A 61 -10.65 15.08 -11.15
C PRO A 61 -11.76 15.96 -10.61
N GLN A 62 -12.08 17.01 -11.36
CA GLN A 62 -13.17 17.90 -11.00
C GLN A 62 -14.50 17.11 -10.93
N GLY A 63 -15.27 17.35 -9.88
CA GLY A 63 -16.56 16.68 -9.67
C GLY A 63 -16.49 15.40 -8.84
N ILE A 64 -15.30 14.91 -8.50
CA ILE A 64 -15.14 13.76 -7.59
C ILE A 64 -15.24 14.25 -6.14
N PHE A 65 -16.08 13.56 -5.37
CA PHE A 65 -16.20 13.70 -3.92
C PHE A 65 -15.57 12.49 -3.25
N LEU A 66 -14.72 12.69 -2.26
CA LEU A 66 -14.12 11.63 -1.45
C LEU A 66 -14.88 11.49 -0.13
N ASP A 67 -15.22 10.26 0.22
CA ASP A 67 -15.76 9.93 1.54
C ASP A 67 -14.60 9.54 2.47
N PRO A 68 -14.63 9.92 3.76
CA PRO A 68 -13.60 9.54 4.72
C PRO A 68 -13.37 8.03 4.88
N THR A 69 -14.29 7.19 4.40
CA THR A 69 -14.15 5.72 4.38
C THR A 69 -13.39 5.18 3.17
N HIS A 70 -12.66 6.04 2.43
CA HIS A 70 -11.90 5.71 1.23
C HIS A 70 -12.74 5.20 0.06
N SER A 71 -13.96 5.71 -0.05
CA SER A 71 -14.78 5.60 -1.24
C SER A 71 -14.95 6.96 -1.92
N TRP A 72 -15.34 6.94 -3.18
CA TRP A 72 -15.58 8.17 -3.94
C TRP A 72 -16.96 8.16 -4.58
N ALA A 73 -17.48 9.33 -4.86
CA ALA A 73 -18.74 9.57 -5.54
C ALA A 73 -18.60 10.61 -6.65
N PHE A 74 -19.27 10.39 -7.77
CA PHE A 74 -19.34 11.30 -8.91
C PHE A 74 -20.75 11.39 -9.45
N MET A 75 -21.33 12.58 -9.44
CA MET A 75 -22.66 12.85 -10.01
C MET A 75 -22.58 12.95 -11.55
N GLN A 76 -23.26 12.07 -12.23
CA GLN A 76 -23.37 12.10 -13.68
C GLN A 76 -24.45 13.09 -14.15
N ARG A 77 -24.36 13.51 -15.40
CA ARG A 77 -25.40 14.35 -16.04
C ARG A 77 -26.78 13.68 -16.08
N SER A 78 -26.82 12.34 -16.04
CA SER A 78 -28.05 11.54 -15.98
C SER A 78 -28.76 11.59 -14.62
N GLY A 79 -28.17 12.19 -13.60
CA GLY A 79 -28.67 12.16 -12.23
C GLY A 79 -28.22 10.94 -11.42
N LEU A 80 -27.56 9.96 -12.05
CA LEU A 80 -26.97 8.82 -11.33
C LEU A 80 -25.66 9.21 -10.70
N VAL A 81 -25.36 8.65 -9.52
CA VAL A 81 -24.07 8.79 -8.84
C VAL A 81 -23.25 7.52 -9.06
N ARG A 82 -22.10 7.66 -9.71
CA ARG A 82 -21.10 6.60 -9.72
C ARG A 82 -20.34 6.60 -8.40
N VAL A 83 -20.09 5.41 -7.87
CA VAL A 83 -19.31 5.22 -6.64
C VAL A 83 -18.25 4.14 -6.85
N GLY A 84 -17.15 4.26 -6.13
CA GLY A 84 -16.05 3.31 -6.20
C GLY A 84 -15.07 3.49 -5.04
N VAL A 85 -13.93 2.82 -5.11
CA VAL A 85 -12.84 2.87 -4.13
C VAL A 85 -11.81 3.89 -4.56
N ASP A 86 -11.25 4.67 -3.63
CA ASP A 86 -10.28 5.70 -3.94
C ASP A 86 -8.88 5.15 -4.24
N ASN A 87 -8.02 6.00 -4.80
CA ASN A 87 -6.66 5.63 -5.16
C ASN A 87 -5.77 5.35 -3.96
N PHE A 88 -6.05 5.97 -2.81
CA PHE A 88 -5.30 5.71 -1.59
C PHE A 88 -5.42 4.24 -1.18
N LEU A 89 -6.66 3.73 -1.12
CA LEU A 89 -6.91 2.35 -0.72
C LEU A 89 -6.35 1.36 -1.75
N LEU A 90 -6.56 1.62 -3.06
CA LEU A 90 -6.05 0.74 -4.12
C LEU A 90 -4.52 0.71 -4.19
N SER A 91 -3.85 1.85 -4.06
CA SER A 91 -2.37 1.92 -4.06
C SER A 91 -1.78 1.28 -2.81
N THR A 92 -2.48 1.31 -1.68
CA THR A 92 -2.01 0.72 -0.43
C THR A 92 -2.17 -0.80 -0.41
N THR A 93 -3.29 -1.31 -0.94
CA THR A 93 -3.59 -2.74 -0.98
C THR A 93 -2.96 -3.47 -2.16
N GLY A 94 -2.75 -2.77 -3.27
CA GLY A 94 -2.38 -3.36 -4.56
C GLY A 94 -3.54 -4.14 -5.21
N PRO A 95 -3.25 -5.08 -6.12
CA PRO A 95 -4.29 -5.83 -6.84
C PRO A 95 -5.20 -6.62 -5.90
N VAL A 96 -6.49 -6.31 -5.93
CA VAL A 96 -7.53 -6.94 -5.11
C VAL A 96 -8.67 -7.47 -5.96
N ASN A 97 -9.45 -8.39 -5.42
CA ASN A 97 -10.71 -8.83 -6.01
C ASN A 97 -11.88 -8.22 -5.24
N TYR A 98 -12.90 -7.79 -5.98
CA TYR A 98 -14.14 -7.34 -5.39
C TYR A 98 -15.09 -8.53 -5.24
N ILE A 99 -15.64 -8.70 -4.04
CA ILE A 99 -16.61 -9.74 -3.72
C ILE A 99 -17.83 -9.15 -3.01
N ASP A 100 -18.88 -9.95 -2.91
CA ASP A 100 -20.15 -9.58 -2.26
C ASP A 100 -20.76 -8.31 -2.83
N LEU A 101 -20.66 -8.12 -4.15
CA LEU A 101 -21.23 -6.97 -4.83
C LEU A 101 -22.76 -7.12 -4.93
N HIS A 102 -23.45 -6.03 -4.61
CA HIS A 102 -24.90 -5.90 -4.73
C HIS A 102 -25.38 -5.97 -6.18
N GLN A 103 -26.63 -6.39 -6.37
CA GLN A 103 -27.25 -6.48 -7.68
C GLN A 103 -28.03 -5.19 -8.03
N PRO A 104 -28.21 -4.90 -9.32
CA PRO A 104 -29.10 -3.83 -9.75
C PRO A 104 -30.51 -4.05 -9.19
N GLY A 105 -31.13 -2.97 -8.70
CA GLY A 105 -32.45 -2.97 -8.07
C GLY A 105 -32.42 -2.96 -6.55
N GLU A 106 -31.31 -3.35 -5.91
CA GLU A 106 -31.14 -3.28 -4.46
C GLU A 106 -31.02 -1.83 -3.98
N VAL A 107 -31.46 -1.60 -2.74
CA VAL A 107 -31.33 -0.31 -2.04
C VAL A 107 -30.16 -0.41 -1.07
N ILE A 108 -29.31 0.59 -1.10
CA ILE A 108 -28.16 0.73 -0.20
C ILE A 108 -28.23 2.06 0.53
N LYS A 109 -27.83 2.10 1.79
CA LYS A 109 -27.74 3.33 2.56
C LYS A 109 -26.28 3.77 2.68
N ARG A 110 -26.05 5.06 2.86
CA ARG A 110 -24.74 5.58 3.20
C ARG A 110 -24.19 4.89 4.45
N GLY A 111 -22.96 4.41 4.39
CA GLY A 111 -22.33 3.65 5.48
C GLY A 111 -22.64 2.15 5.51
N ASP A 112 -23.50 1.64 4.63
CA ASP A 112 -23.66 0.21 4.43
C ASP A 112 -22.47 -0.37 3.67
N ILE A 113 -22.16 -1.66 3.91
CA ILE A 113 -21.11 -2.36 3.16
C ILE A 113 -21.59 -2.50 1.71
N MET A 114 -20.85 -1.88 0.78
CA MET A 114 -21.17 -1.99 -0.65
C MET A 114 -20.36 -3.10 -1.36
N GLY A 115 -19.45 -3.74 -0.65
CA GLY A 115 -18.63 -4.84 -1.15
C GLY A 115 -17.41 -5.04 -0.29
N ARG A 116 -16.61 -6.06 -0.63
CA ARG A 116 -15.34 -6.33 0.04
C ARG A 116 -14.20 -6.43 -0.97
N LEU A 117 -13.03 -5.89 -0.58
CA LEU A 117 -11.77 -6.10 -1.28
C LEU A 117 -11.12 -7.35 -0.71
N MET A 118 -10.71 -8.28 -1.56
CA MET A 118 -10.03 -9.50 -1.13
C MET A 118 -8.68 -9.68 -1.80
N GLN A 119 -7.69 -10.12 -0.99
CA GLN A 119 -6.39 -10.57 -1.47
C GLN A 119 -5.97 -11.83 -0.70
N GLY A 120 -6.17 -12.99 -1.32
CA GLY A 120 -6.03 -14.28 -0.62
C GLY A 120 -7.05 -14.41 0.51
N ARG A 121 -6.60 -14.54 1.76
CA ARG A 121 -7.46 -14.59 2.96
C ARG A 121 -7.73 -13.22 3.59
N LYS A 122 -7.00 -12.20 3.16
CA LYS A 122 -7.10 -10.84 3.67
C LYS A 122 -8.27 -10.11 3.03
N SER A 123 -9.03 -9.34 3.80
CA SER A 123 -10.19 -8.60 3.29
C SER A 123 -10.37 -7.25 3.96
N LEU A 124 -10.96 -6.30 3.22
CA LEU A 124 -11.41 -5.01 3.72
C LEU A 124 -12.84 -4.76 3.26
N ASN A 125 -13.68 -4.29 4.18
CA ASN A 125 -15.02 -3.82 3.84
C ASN A 125 -14.97 -2.43 3.21
N VAL A 126 -15.75 -2.22 2.16
CA VAL A 126 -15.91 -0.92 1.52
C VAL A 126 -17.32 -0.42 1.75
N TYR A 127 -17.45 0.84 2.15
CA TYR A 127 -18.73 1.43 2.54
C TYR A 127 -19.27 2.38 1.47
N SER A 128 -20.60 2.39 1.33
CA SER A 128 -21.27 3.26 0.37
C SER A 128 -21.23 4.72 0.84
N PRO A 129 -20.75 5.65 -0.01
CA PRO A 129 -20.76 7.07 0.30
C PRO A 129 -22.14 7.73 0.15
N VAL A 130 -23.10 7.04 -0.48
CA VAL A 130 -24.44 7.58 -0.77
C VAL A 130 -25.53 6.58 -0.46
N SER A 131 -26.73 7.09 -0.19
CA SER A 131 -27.97 6.30 -0.07
C SER A 131 -28.73 6.34 -1.39
N GLY A 132 -29.28 5.20 -1.82
CA GLY A 132 -30.09 5.16 -3.03
C GLY A 132 -30.31 3.76 -3.57
N LYS A 133 -30.90 3.69 -4.78
CA LYS A 133 -31.16 2.44 -5.48
C LYS A 133 -30.07 2.16 -6.51
N ILE A 134 -29.48 0.98 -6.47
CA ILE A 134 -28.47 0.56 -7.43
C ILE A 134 -29.12 0.33 -8.78
N GLN A 135 -28.71 1.10 -9.78
CA GLN A 135 -29.19 0.97 -11.16
C GLN A 135 -28.28 0.11 -12.02
N LYS A 136 -26.96 0.16 -11.74
CA LYS A 136 -25.97 -0.64 -12.47
C LYS A 136 -24.85 -1.08 -11.52
N THR A 137 -24.38 -2.30 -11.73
CA THR A 137 -23.19 -2.87 -11.05
C THR A 137 -22.13 -3.15 -12.10
N ASN A 138 -20.91 -2.66 -11.88
CA ASN A 138 -19.75 -3.00 -12.70
C ASN A 138 -19.13 -4.30 -12.17
N LYS A 139 -19.31 -5.40 -12.90
CA LYS A 139 -18.78 -6.71 -12.52
C LYS A 139 -17.26 -6.84 -12.68
N HIS A 140 -16.67 -5.96 -13.48
CA HIS A 140 -15.24 -5.98 -13.81
C HIS A 140 -14.65 -4.57 -13.71
N PRO A 141 -14.62 -3.97 -12.51
CA PRO A 141 -14.00 -2.67 -12.34
C PRO A 141 -12.52 -2.76 -12.72
N ASP A 142 -12.04 -1.76 -13.46
CA ASP A 142 -10.62 -1.70 -13.82
C ASP A 142 -9.80 -1.51 -12.55
N LYS A 143 -8.83 -2.39 -12.38
CA LYS A 143 -7.93 -2.45 -11.22
C LYS A 143 -6.56 -1.82 -11.56
N SER A 144 -6.39 -1.36 -12.81
CA SER A 144 -5.13 -0.79 -13.25
C SER A 144 -4.98 0.63 -12.75
N GLU A 145 -3.98 0.84 -11.91
CA GLU A 145 -3.61 2.14 -11.33
C GLU A 145 -3.02 3.12 -12.36
N GLN A 146 -2.82 2.69 -13.62
CA GLN A 146 -2.03 3.42 -14.61
C GLN A 146 -2.84 4.35 -15.51
N SER A 147 -4.16 4.40 -15.34
CA SER A 147 -5.04 5.20 -16.18
C SER A 147 -5.35 6.56 -15.55
N SER A 148 -5.15 7.63 -16.32
CA SER A 148 -5.68 8.97 -15.98
C SER A 148 -7.20 8.97 -15.79
N ASP A 149 -7.87 7.93 -16.28
CA ASP A 149 -9.31 7.74 -16.27
C ASP A 149 -9.75 6.70 -15.25
N ILE A 150 -8.99 6.53 -14.14
CA ILE A 150 -9.29 5.51 -13.13
C ILE A 150 -10.72 5.61 -12.62
N PHE A 151 -11.23 6.83 -12.41
CA PHE A 151 -12.59 7.08 -11.95
C PHE A 151 -13.66 6.72 -12.98
N ASP A 152 -13.32 6.71 -14.28
CA ASP A 152 -14.25 6.31 -15.33
C ASP A 152 -14.42 4.81 -15.48
N LYS A 153 -13.41 4.02 -15.10
CA LYS A 153 -13.37 2.57 -15.28
C LYS A 153 -13.47 1.78 -13.98
N SER A 154 -13.04 2.35 -12.84
CA SER A 154 -13.00 1.68 -11.54
C SER A 154 -14.27 1.83 -10.70
N TRP A 155 -15.35 2.40 -11.26
CA TRP A 155 -16.60 2.49 -10.51
C TRP A 155 -17.18 1.10 -10.22
N LEU A 156 -17.84 0.96 -9.07
CA LEU A 156 -18.51 -0.27 -8.65
C LEU A 156 -20.00 -0.22 -8.96
N TYR A 157 -20.64 0.91 -8.67
CA TYR A 157 -22.08 1.11 -8.86
C TYR A 157 -22.41 2.44 -9.51
N ALA A 158 -23.52 2.44 -10.27
CA ALA A 158 -24.24 3.66 -10.58
C ALA A 158 -25.56 3.62 -9.80
N ILE A 159 -25.71 4.55 -8.85
CA ILE A 159 -26.79 4.63 -7.87
C ILE A 159 -27.69 5.79 -8.21
N GLU A 160 -29.00 5.58 -8.19
CA GLU A 160 -29.99 6.66 -8.16
C GLU A 160 -30.09 7.15 -6.71
N PRO A 161 -29.57 8.37 -6.40
CA PRO A 161 -29.44 8.81 -5.03
C PRO A 161 -30.79 9.19 -4.44
N GLU A 162 -31.05 8.79 -3.19
CA GLU A 162 -32.23 9.21 -2.44
C GLU A 162 -32.17 10.71 -2.10
N ASN A 163 -31.04 11.19 -1.62
CA ASN A 163 -30.80 12.59 -1.27
C ASN A 163 -29.32 12.96 -1.42
N TRP A 164 -28.93 13.27 -2.65
CA TRP A 164 -27.56 13.68 -2.96
C TRP A 164 -27.07 14.87 -2.12
N SER A 165 -27.92 15.89 -1.95
CA SER A 165 -27.54 17.10 -1.21
C SER A 165 -27.27 16.85 0.27
N ARG A 166 -27.90 15.84 0.86
CA ARG A 166 -27.61 15.40 2.24
C ARG A 166 -26.27 14.66 2.29
N ASP A 167 -26.08 13.69 1.40
CA ASP A 167 -24.95 12.77 1.47
C ASP A 167 -23.62 13.48 1.11
N MET A 168 -23.63 14.38 0.11
CA MET A 168 -22.43 15.12 -0.29
C MET A 168 -21.87 16.06 0.78
N LYS A 169 -22.69 16.51 1.75
CA LYS A 169 -22.23 17.41 2.83
C LYS A 169 -21.15 16.75 3.72
N ASN A 170 -21.16 15.44 3.79
CA ASN A 170 -20.24 14.67 4.61
C ASN A 170 -19.03 14.18 3.80
N MET A 171 -18.90 14.58 2.54
CA MET A 171 -17.79 14.21 1.67
C MET A 171 -16.84 15.40 1.50
N LEU A 172 -15.65 15.07 1.09
CA LEU A 172 -14.56 16.02 0.84
C LEU A 172 -14.49 16.30 -0.66
N PHE A 173 -14.29 17.56 -1.02
CA PHE A 173 -14.26 18.00 -2.41
C PHE A 173 -13.11 18.96 -2.67
N ALA A 174 -12.55 18.92 -3.88
CA ALA A 174 -11.49 19.80 -4.36
C ALA A 174 -10.31 19.92 -3.38
N LYS A 175 -9.94 21.14 -2.99
CA LYS A 175 -8.79 21.39 -2.09
C LYS A 175 -8.88 20.64 -0.75
N LYS A 176 -10.08 20.52 -0.18
CA LYS A 176 -10.27 19.77 1.08
C LYS A 176 -9.95 18.28 0.92
N ALA A 177 -10.33 17.68 -0.22
CA ALA A 177 -10.02 16.29 -0.53
C ALA A 177 -8.52 16.10 -0.70
N GLU A 178 -7.83 16.99 -1.42
CA GLU A 178 -6.37 16.93 -1.59
C GLU A 178 -5.62 17.04 -0.25
N ASP A 179 -6.01 17.97 0.60
CA ASP A 179 -5.36 18.19 1.90
C ASP A 179 -5.64 17.04 2.87
N TRP A 180 -6.82 16.41 2.79
CA TRP A 180 -7.15 15.24 3.56
C TRP A 180 -6.31 14.02 3.11
N ILE A 181 -6.21 13.73 1.81
CA ILE A 181 -5.39 12.63 1.30
C ILE A 181 -3.92 12.75 1.74
N LYS A 182 -3.37 13.96 1.78
CA LYS A 182 -2.00 14.17 2.30
C LYS A 182 -1.88 13.75 3.76
N LYS A 183 -2.87 14.09 4.59
CA LYS A 183 -2.90 13.67 6.00
C LYS A 183 -3.06 12.16 6.13
N GLU A 184 -3.87 11.51 5.27
CA GLU A 184 -4.02 10.06 5.27
C GLU A 184 -2.72 9.36 4.87
N ILE A 185 -1.94 9.91 3.94
CA ILE A 185 -0.61 9.41 3.61
C ILE A 185 0.35 9.51 4.81
N ASP A 186 0.34 10.61 5.54
CA ASP A 186 1.17 10.76 6.75
C ASP A 186 0.73 9.77 7.84
N ARG A 187 -0.59 9.62 8.09
CA ARG A 187 -1.14 8.60 9.00
C ARG A 187 -0.73 7.18 8.59
N LEU A 188 -0.80 6.87 7.31
CA LEU A 188 -0.39 5.55 6.81
C LEU A 188 1.09 5.29 7.06
N ARG A 189 1.95 6.31 6.92
CA ARG A 189 3.38 6.18 7.24
C ARG A 189 3.59 5.81 8.71
N ASP A 190 2.91 6.52 9.61
CA ASP A 190 3.00 6.27 11.05
C ASP A 190 2.46 4.88 11.41
N PHE A 191 1.31 4.50 10.84
CA PHE A 191 0.71 3.17 10.99
C PHE A 191 1.66 2.05 10.56
N LEU A 192 2.27 2.16 9.37
CA LEU A 192 3.19 1.16 8.85
C LEU A 192 4.46 1.06 9.69
N ALA A 193 4.99 2.18 10.19
CA ALA A 193 6.13 2.20 11.10
C ALA A 193 5.82 1.47 12.41
N PHE A 194 4.65 1.74 13.01
CA PHE A 194 4.18 1.06 14.22
C PHE A 194 3.95 -0.43 14.00
N ALA A 195 3.26 -0.80 12.90
CA ALA A 195 3.00 -2.19 12.54
C ALA A 195 4.30 -3.00 12.38
N THR A 196 5.32 -2.42 11.74
CA THR A 196 6.64 -3.03 11.57
C THR A 196 7.30 -3.31 12.92
N GLN A 197 7.24 -2.36 13.85
CA GLN A 197 7.80 -2.51 15.19
C GLN A 197 7.06 -3.56 16.02
N LYS A 198 5.72 -3.54 16.02
CA LYS A 198 4.87 -4.43 16.82
C LYS A 198 5.00 -5.90 16.44
N TYR A 199 5.10 -6.19 15.16
CA TYR A 199 5.11 -7.57 14.65
C TYR A 199 6.50 -8.12 14.36
N GLY A 200 7.57 -7.39 14.73
CA GLY A 200 8.94 -7.86 14.60
C GLY A 200 9.35 -8.20 13.16
N TYR A 201 8.78 -7.48 12.19
CA TYR A 201 9.10 -7.72 10.80
C TYR A 201 10.58 -7.50 10.54
N ASN A 202 11.20 -8.51 9.93
CA ASN A 202 12.62 -8.56 9.61
C ASN A 202 13.02 -7.26 8.87
N PRO A 203 14.09 -6.55 9.31
CA PRO A 203 14.57 -5.32 8.65
C PRO A 203 14.92 -5.47 7.16
N GLY A 204 14.90 -6.70 6.61
CA GLY A 204 14.96 -6.94 5.17
C GLY A 204 13.71 -6.56 4.37
N MET A 205 12.56 -6.33 5.03
CA MET A 205 11.38 -5.75 4.39
C MET A 205 11.37 -4.24 4.61
N VAL A 206 11.93 -3.50 3.67
CA VAL A 206 11.90 -2.03 3.69
C VAL A 206 10.52 -1.57 3.27
N ILE A 207 9.61 -1.41 4.24
CA ILE A 207 8.26 -0.87 4.02
C ILE A 207 8.31 0.64 3.81
N LEU A 208 9.27 1.28 4.48
CA LEU A 208 9.61 2.67 4.29
C LEU A 208 10.94 2.73 3.53
N GLN A 209 10.95 3.38 2.40
CA GLN A 209 12.17 3.64 1.64
C GLN A 209 13.04 4.68 2.33
N GLU A 210 14.31 4.80 1.94
CA GLU A 210 15.18 5.88 2.39
C GLU A 210 14.47 7.22 2.18
N GLY A 211 14.37 8.04 3.26
CA GLY A 211 13.60 9.27 3.28
C GLY A 211 12.16 9.13 3.80
N GLY A 212 11.76 7.98 4.35
CA GLY A 212 10.46 7.78 5.00
C GLY A 212 9.28 7.71 4.03
N ALA A 213 9.53 7.43 2.76
CA ALA A 213 8.46 7.31 1.77
C ALA A 213 7.84 5.90 1.79
N ILE A 214 6.52 5.86 1.67
CA ILE A 214 5.73 4.63 1.70
C ILE A 214 6.01 3.81 0.44
N MET A 215 6.19 2.50 0.60
CA MET A 215 6.25 1.55 -0.49
C MET A 215 4.85 1.37 -1.11
N ASP A 216 4.78 1.28 -2.43
CA ASP A 216 3.56 0.92 -3.14
C ASP A 216 3.09 -0.47 -2.71
N GLU A 217 1.76 -0.69 -2.65
CA GLU A 217 1.16 -1.94 -2.22
C GLU A 217 1.63 -2.42 -0.83
N ALA A 218 1.90 -1.49 0.11
CA ALA A 218 2.48 -1.81 1.41
C ALA A 218 1.68 -2.85 2.20
N LEU A 219 0.35 -2.80 2.16
CA LEU A 219 -0.51 -3.79 2.82
C LEU A 219 -0.44 -5.17 2.18
N ARG A 220 -0.06 -5.28 0.91
CA ARG A 220 -0.01 -6.57 0.21
C ARG A 220 0.89 -7.58 0.90
N ILE A 221 2.01 -7.12 1.43
CA ILE A 221 3.00 -7.98 2.11
C ILE A 221 2.69 -8.17 3.59
N MET A 222 1.75 -7.40 4.16
CA MET A 222 1.40 -7.47 5.56
C MET A 222 0.48 -8.67 5.87
N PRO A 223 0.53 -9.21 7.11
CA PRO A 223 -0.36 -10.28 7.56
C PRO A 223 -1.81 -9.78 7.70
N GLU A 224 -2.71 -10.74 7.90
CA GLU A 224 -4.14 -10.52 8.04
C GLU A 224 -4.49 -9.60 9.22
N ASP A 225 -3.78 -9.74 10.34
CA ASP A 225 -4.00 -8.92 11.54
C ASP A 225 -3.78 -7.42 11.26
N ILE A 226 -2.76 -7.08 10.45
CA ILE A 226 -2.51 -5.69 10.04
C ILE A 226 -3.64 -5.17 9.14
N TRP A 227 -4.23 -6.01 8.28
CA TRP A 227 -5.39 -5.61 7.48
C TRP A 227 -6.59 -5.32 8.37
N ALA A 228 -6.80 -6.10 9.43
CA ALA A 228 -7.86 -5.85 10.40
C ALA A 228 -7.63 -4.54 11.18
N GLU A 229 -6.40 -4.26 11.60
CA GLU A 229 -6.05 -2.99 12.24
C GLU A 229 -6.22 -1.80 11.28
N PHE A 230 -5.78 -1.94 10.03
CA PHE A 230 -6.00 -0.93 9.00
C PHE A 230 -7.49 -0.67 8.75
N GLN A 231 -8.30 -1.73 8.66
CA GLN A 231 -9.76 -1.61 8.55
C GLN A 231 -10.35 -0.81 9.72
N ALA A 232 -9.89 -1.08 10.94
CA ALA A 232 -10.40 -0.40 12.13
C ALA A 232 -10.01 1.08 12.15
N GLU A 233 -8.75 1.39 11.82
CA GLU A 233 -8.20 2.74 11.95
C GLU A 233 -8.57 3.65 10.77
N PHE A 234 -8.43 3.19 9.53
CA PHE A 234 -8.61 4.05 8.35
C PHE A 234 -10.03 4.04 7.80
N ILE A 235 -10.75 2.95 7.96
CA ILE A 235 -12.07 2.80 7.34
C ILE A 235 -13.19 2.91 8.36
N ASN A 236 -13.16 2.10 9.44
CA ASN A 236 -14.25 2.07 10.42
C ASN A 236 -14.28 3.31 11.32
N ALA A 237 -13.11 3.82 11.73
CA ALA A 237 -13.05 5.04 12.56
C ALA A 237 -13.70 6.24 11.87
N ASN A 238 -13.60 6.30 10.54
CA ASN A 238 -14.15 7.37 9.72
C ASN A 238 -15.64 7.19 9.37
N LYS A 239 -16.22 6.02 9.67
CA LYS A 239 -17.65 5.74 9.43
C LYS A 239 -18.58 6.52 10.37
N MET A 240 -18.07 6.92 11.54
CA MET A 240 -18.86 7.57 12.60
C MET A 240 -18.90 9.11 12.49
N VAL A 241 -18.28 9.69 11.44
CA VAL A 241 -18.24 11.14 11.23
C VAL A 241 -19.31 11.56 10.17
#